data_8a5f23f90a3eb8aeb03adb850f724806
#
_entry.id   8a5f23f90a3eb8aeb03adb850f724806
#
_cell.length_a   1.000
_cell.length_b   1.000
_cell.length_c   1.000
_cell.angle_alpha   90.00
_cell.angle_beta   90.00
_cell.angle_gamma   90.00
#
_symmetry.space_group_name_H-M   'P 1'
#
loop_
_entity.id
_entity.type
_entity.pdbx_description
1 polymer ?
#
loop_
_entity_poly.entity_id
_entity_poly.type
_entity_poly.pdbx_seq_one_letter_code
_entity_poly.pdbx_strand_id
1 'polypeptide(L)'
;GARCNLAKALLYSINGGIDEVKNIKVLEGHDIITDEILDFDTVKQAYYSVLKDVAALYVDTMNIIHYMHDKYAYEKGQMALHDTIVERLMAFGVAGLSVATDSLSAIKYAKVKPIRNADGIAVDFEIEGDFPKYGNDDDRVDSIATDLLETFYNELCKHPLYRNAKHTLSVLTITSNVVYG
;
A
#
# COMPACT_ATOMS: atom_id res chain seq x y z
N GLY A 1 -9.40 11.06 7.95
CA GLY A 1 -8.20 10.29 7.69
C GLY A 1 -8.10 9.85 6.23
N ALA A 2 -6.93 9.43 5.83
CA ALA A 2 -6.66 8.83 4.54
C ALA A 2 -6.35 7.33 4.69
N ARG A 3 -6.41 6.58 3.60
CA ARG A 3 -6.08 5.15 3.55
C ARG A 3 -5.19 4.88 2.35
N CYS A 4 -4.23 3.97 2.50
CA CYS A 4 -3.38 3.50 1.40
C CYS A 4 -3.95 2.18 0.84
N ASN A 5 -4.22 2.12 -0.46
CA ASN A 5 -4.60 0.88 -1.15
C ASN A 5 -3.33 0.16 -1.64
N LEU A 6 -2.93 -0.89 -0.90
CA LEU A 6 -1.73 -1.68 -1.19
C LEU A 6 -1.85 -2.43 -2.54
N ALA A 7 -3.04 -2.92 -2.88
CA ALA A 7 -3.26 -3.63 -4.15
C ALA A 7 -3.09 -2.69 -5.36
N LYS A 8 -3.60 -1.45 -5.26
CA LYS A 8 -3.41 -0.45 -6.31
C LYS A 8 -1.95 -0.02 -6.45
N ALA A 9 -1.23 0.09 -5.34
CA ALA A 9 0.20 0.36 -5.36
C ALA A 9 1.00 -0.77 -6.04
N LEU A 10 0.60 -2.04 -5.85
CA LEU A 10 1.18 -3.18 -6.57
C LEU A 10 0.94 -3.08 -8.08
N LEU A 11 -0.29 -2.73 -8.50
CA LEU A 11 -0.59 -2.55 -9.92
C LEU A 11 0.22 -1.39 -10.52
N TYR A 12 0.40 -0.29 -9.78
CA TYR A 12 1.27 0.80 -10.20
C TYR A 12 2.73 0.36 -10.37
N SER A 13 3.24 -0.55 -9.53
CA SER A 13 4.60 -1.05 -9.68
C SER A 13 4.79 -1.87 -10.97
N ILE A 14 3.78 -2.64 -11.38
CA ILE A 14 3.80 -3.41 -12.62
C ILE A 14 3.69 -2.47 -13.84
N ASN A 15 2.90 -1.42 -13.72
CA ASN A 15 2.60 -0.46 -14.78
C ASN A 15 3.50 0.78 -14.76
N GLY A 16 4.63 0.74 -14.04
CA GLY A 16 5.57 1.86 -14.01
C GLY A 16 4.97 3.18 -13.50
N GLY A 17 4.04 3.11 -12.54
CA GLY A 17 3.38 4.29 -11.97
C GLY A 17 2.23 4.85 -12.82
N ILE A 18 1.76 4.12 -13.84
CA ILE A 18 0.65 4.54 -14.71
C ILE A 18 -0.67 3.93 -14.22
N ASP A 19 -1.71 4.77 -14.15
CA ASP A 19 -3.08 4.36 -13.83
C ASP A 19 -3.72 3.71 -15.07
N GLU A 20 -4.18 2.46 -14.93
CA GLU A 20 -4.71 1.66 -16.04
C GLU A 20 -6.09 2.14 -16.54
N VAL A 21 -6.84 2.87 -15.69
CA VAL A 21 -8.17 3.39 -16.04
C VAL A 21 -8.07 4.72 -16.78
N LYS A 22 -7.22 5.62 -16.30
CA LYS A 22 -7.10 6.97 -16.84
C LYS A 22 -5.95 7.13 -17.83
N ASN A 23 -5.05 6.14 -17.89
CA ASN A 23 -3.82 6.15 -18.69
C ASN A 23 -2.95 7.39 -18.43
N ILE A 24 -2.82 7.76 -17.14
CA ILE A 24 -1.99 8.87 -16.70
C ILE A 24 -0.86 8.38 -15.80
N LYS A 25 0.32 8.99 -15.93
CA LYS A 25 1.45 8.74 -15.02
C LYS A 25 1.14 9.39 -13.67
N VAL A 26 1.02 8.59 -12.61
CA VAL A 26 0.70 9.02 -11.23
C VAL A 26 1.95 9.07 -10.37
N LEU A 27 2.90 8.15 -10.61
CA LEU A 27 4.18 8.07 -9.90
C LEU A 27 5.32 8.12 -10.92
N GLU A 28 6.22 9.07 -10.74
CA GLU A 28 7.41 9.23 -11.57
C GLU A 28 8.56 8.33 -11.08
N GLY A 29 9.52 8.08 -11.97
CA GLY A 29 10.74 7.33 -11.61
C GLY A 29 10.59 5.81 -11.55
N HIS A 30 9.46 5.27 -12.04
CA HIS A 30 9.21 3.83 -12.13
C HIS A 30 9.05 3.41 -13.59
N ASP A 31 9.58 2.24 -13.92
CA ASP A 31 9.51 1.65 -15.26
C ASP A 31 8.43 0.56 -15.32
N ILE A 32 7.83 0.39 -16.50
CA ILE A 32 6.88 -0.70 -16.76
C ILE A 32 7.63 -2.03 -16.76
N ILE A 33 7.14 -3.01 -16.00
CA ILE A 33 7.63 -4.38 -16.07
C ILE A 33 7.10 -4.99 -17.38
N THR A 34 7.99 -5.34 -18.30
CA THR A 34 7.63 -5.81 -19.64
C THR A 34 7.63 -7.33 -19.80
N ASP A 35 7.95 -8.06 -18.75
CA ASP A 35 8.02 -9.53 -18.76
C ASP A 35 6.71 -10.16 -19.23
N GLU A 36 6.80 -11.22 -20.02
CA GLU A 36 5.64 -12.00 -20.48
C GLU A 36 5.02 -12.78 -19.33
N ILE A 37 5.86 -13.31 -18.42
CA ILE A 37 5.46 -13.95 -17.17
C ILE A 37 6.14 -13.16 -16.06
N LEU A 38 5.37 -12.71 -15.09
CA LEU A 38 5.89 -11.90 -13.98
C LEU A 38 6.87 -12.70 -13.11
N ASP A 39 8.06 -12.14 -12.91
CA ASP A 39 9.04 -12.65 -11.95
C ASP A 39 8.81 -12.05 -10.57
N PHE A 40 8.80 -12.92 -9.53
CA PHE A 40 8.47 -12.50 -8.17
C PHE A 40 9.45 -11.47 -7.61
N ASP A 41 10.74 -11.68 -7.80
CA ASP A 41 11.76 -10.79 -7.21
C ASP A 41 11.77 -9.43 -7.90
N THR A 42 11.59 -9.42 -9.23
CA THR A 42 11.44 -8.19 -10.04
C THR A 42 10.22 -7.39 -9.59
N VAL A 43 9.06 -8.04 -9.48
CA VAL A 43 7.82 -7.38 -9.04
C VAL A 43 7.94 -6.89 -7.60
N LYS A 44 8.47 -7.71 -6.70
CA LYS A 44 8.67 -7.34 -5.29
C LYS A 44 9.56 -6.11 -5.15
N GLN A 45 10.68 -6.07 -5.88
CA GLN A 45 11.61 -4.94 -5.84
C GLN A 45 10.94 -3.64 -6.36
N ALA A 46 10.24 -3.71 -7.49
CA ALA A 46 9.50 -2.57 -8.04
C ALA A 46 8.40 -2.11 -7.08
N TYR A 47 7.67 -3.05 -6.49
CA TYR A 47 6.61 -2.75 -5.53
C TYR A 47 7.13 -2.05 -4.27
N TYR A 48 8.23 -2.52 -3.71
CA TYR A 48 8.83 -1.90 -2.53
C TYR A 48 9.38 -0.50 -2.83
N SER A 49 9.87 -0.27 -4.05
CA SER A 49 10.24 1.07 -4.50
C SER A 49 9.03 2.01 -4.57
N VAL A 50 7.90 1.54 -5.12
CA VAL A 50 6.63 2.30 -5.13
C VAL A 50 6.13 2.56 -3.71
N LEU A 51 6.17 1.56 -2.82
CA LEU A 51 5.73 1.72 -1.43
C LEU A 51 6.55 2.76 -0.66
N LYS A 52 7.84 2.90 -0.96
CA LYS A 52 8.69 3.95 -0.38
C LYS A 52 8.15 5.35 -0.75
N ASP A 53 7.83 5.58 -2.02
CA ASP A 53 7.32 6.88 -2.47
C ASP A 53 5.91 7.14 -1.95
N VAL A 54 5.08 6.09 -1.94
CA VAL A 54 3.73 6.16 -1.34
C VAL A 54 3.79 6.44 0.15
N ALA A 55 4.74 5.87 0.89
CA ALA A 55 4.91 6.13 2.33
C ALA A 55 5.24 7.61 2.59
N ALA A 56 6.17 8.19 1.82
CA ALA A 56 6.51 9.61 1.92
C ALA A 56 5.29 10.51 1.67
N LEU A 57 4.59 10.27 0.56
CA LEU A 57 3.37 11.00 0.21
C LEU A 57 2.27 10.84 1.28
N TYR A 58 2.12 9.64 1.83
CA TYR A 58 1.11 9.36 2.84
C TYR A 58 1.40 10.09 4.15
N VAL A 59 2.66 10.09 4.60
CA VAL A 59 3.07 10.85 5.79
C VAL A 59 2.84 12.35 5.60
N ASP A 60 3.24 12.91 4.47
CA ASP A 60 3.02 14.32 4.16
C ASP A 60 1.54 14.68 4.16
N THR A 61 0.71 13.84 3.54
CA THR A 61 -0.75 14.00 3.51
C THR A 61 -1.34 13.99 4.92
N MET A 62 -0.94 13.03 5.75
CA MET A 62 -1.43 12.92 7.12
C MET A 62 -0.95 14.10 7.99
N ASN A 63 0.27 14.56 7.82
CA ASN A 63 0.79 15.74 8.49
C ASN A 63 -0.02 17.00 8.13
N ILE A 64 -0.36 17.19 6.85
CA ILE A 64 -1.22 18.31 6.40
C ILE A 64 -2.62 18.20 7.01
N ILE A 65 -3.24 17.03 7.01
CA ILE A 65 -4.56 16.80 7.60
C ILE A 65 -4.55 17.17 9.09
N HIS A 66 -3.57 16.68 9.83
CA HIS A 66 -3.46 16.97 11.27
C HIS A 66 -3.17 18.45 11.54
N TYR A 67 -2.28 19.07 10.75
CA TYR A 67 -2.02 20.51 10.83
C TYR A 67 -3.29 21.32 10.60
N MET A 68 -4.10 20.97 9.59
CA MET A 68 -5.33 21.69 9.27
C MET A 68 -6.39 21.56 10.36
N HIS A 69 -6.51 20.37 10.99
CA HIS A 69 -7.38 20.19 12.15
C HIS A 69 -6.93 21.06 13.33
N ASP A 70 -5.63 21.08 13.62
CA ASP A 70 -5.06 21.86 14.72
C ASP A 70 -5.17 23.37 14.47
N LYS A 71 -4.97 23.82 13.24
CA LYS A 71 -5.11 25.22 12.82
C LYS A 71 -6.50 25.81 13.16
N TYR A 72 -7.54 25.00 13.06
CA TYR A 72 -8.90 25.40 13.42
C TYR A 72 -9.27 25.06 14.86
N ALA A 73 -8.27 24.81 15.71
CA ALA A 73 -8.42 24.52 17.14
C ALA A 73 -9.24 23.27 17.48
N TYR A 74 -9.45 22.36 16.53
CA TYR A 74 -10.22 21.13 16.75
C TYR A 74 -9.57 20.25 17.82
N GLU A 75 -8.30 19.92 17.68
CA GLU A 75 -7.57 19.13 18.66
C GLU A 75 -7.44 19.89 19.99
N LYS A 76 -7.15 21.19 19.97
CA LYS A 76 -6.99 22.00 21.17
C LYS A 76 -8.26 22.03 22.01
N GLY A 77 -9.44 22.11 21.38
CA GLY A 77 -10.72 22.05 22.08
C GLY A 77 -10.96 20.70 22.75
N GLN A 78 -10.62 19.60 22.08
CA GLN A 78 -10.74 18.27 22.67
C GLN A 78 -9.72 18.00 23.75
N MET A 79 -8.48 18.46 23.57
CA MET A 79 -7.37 18.27 24.49
C MET A 79 -7.57 18.96 25.84
N ALA A 80 -8.41 19.99 25.92
CA ALA A 80 -8.75 20.64 27.17
C ALA A 80 -9.45 19.73 28.20
N LEU A 81 -9.97 18.59 27.72
CA LEU A 81 -10.69 17.58 28.53
C LEU A 81 -9.82 16.34 28.84
N HIS A 82 -8.58 16.32 28.40
CA HIS A 82 -7.66 15.20 28.56
C HIS A 82 -6.53 15.49 29.54
N ASP A 83 -5.71 14.48 29.77
CA ASP A 83 -4.54 14.55 30.66
C ASP A 83 -3.54 15.63 30.23
N THR A 84 -2.81 16.16 31.19
CA THR A 84 -1.78 17.15 30.94
C THR A 84 -0.60 16.62 30.12
N ILE A 85 -0.36 15.31 30.18
CA ILE A 85 0.64 14.61 29.36
C ILE A 85 -0.09 13.89 28.24
N VAL A 86 0.07 14.38 27.01
CA VAL A 86 -0.61 13.83 25.85
C VAL A 86 0.36 13.07 24.98
N GLU A 87 0.10 11.77 24.80
CA GLU A 87 0.76 10.93 23.81
C GLU A 87 -0.06 10.93 22.51
N ARG A 88 0.55 11.43 21.41
CA ARG A 88 -0.10 11.45 20.11
C ARG A 88 0.26 10.22 19.32
N LEU A 89 -0.74 9.57 18.77
CA LEU A 89 -0.61 8.46 17.82
C LEU A 89 -1.17 8.90 16.46
N MET A 90 -0.43 8.64 15.40
CA MET A 90 -0.91 8.84 14.04
C MET A 90 -1.06 7.48 13.37
N ALA A 91 -2.30 7.09 13.11
CA ALA A 91 -2.63 5.80 12.54
C ALA A 91 -2.67 5.88 11.01
N PHE A 92 -1.83 5.08 10.36
CA PHE A 92 -1.80 4.91 8.92
C PHE A 92 -2.66 3.70 8.55
N GLY A 93 -3.84 3.94 7.96
CA GLY A 93 -4.74 2.88 7.52
C GLY A 93 -4.28 2.28 6.20
N VAL A 94 -4.22 0.96 6.11
CA VAL A 94 -3.98 0.22 4.87
C VAL A 94 -5.20 -0.59 4.47
N ALA A 95 -5.45 -0.66 3.17
CA ALA A 95 -6.52 -1.42 2.55
C ALA A 95 -5.95 -2.33 1.45
N GLY A 96 -6.68 -3.36 1.05
CA GLY A 96 -6.27 -4.26 -0.03
C GLY A 96 -5.10 -5.18 0.32
N LEU A 97 -4.85 -5.44 1.62
CA LEU A 97 -3.76 -6.34 2.04
C LEU A 97 -3.94 -7.75 1.48
N SER A 98 -5.13 -8.33 1.62
CA SER A 98 -5.40 -9.68 1.11
C SER A 98 -5.18 -9.79 -0.40
N VAL A 99 -5.68 -8.81 -1.16
CA VAL A 99 -5.51 -8.78 -2.62
C VAL A 99 -4.04 -8.63 -3.01
N ALA A 100 -3.28 -7.74 -2.36
CA ALA A 100 -1.85 -7.59 -2.62
C ALA A 100 -1.07 -8.85 -2.25
N THR A 101 -1.41 -9.48 -1.12
CA THR A 101 -0.76 -10.71 -0.65
C THR A 101 -1.05 -11.88 -1.58
N ASP A 102 -2.31 -12.08 -1.99
CA ASP A 102 -2.70 -13.13 -2.93
C ASP A 102 -2.07 -12.92 -4.31
N SER A 103 -1.99 -11.68 -4.78
CA SER A 103 -1.31 -11.35 -6.04
C SER A 103 0.18 -11.69 -5.99
N LEU A 104 0.88 -11.33 -4.91
CA LEU A 104 2.29 -11.68 -4.72
C LEU A 104 2.49 -13.20 -4.58
N SER A 105 1.56 -13.89 -3.89
CA SER A 105 1.56 -15.34 -3.78
C SER A 105 1.37 -16.01 -5.14
N ALA A 106 0.42 -15.52 -5.96
CA ALA A 106 0.22 -16.03 -7.31
C ALA A 106 1.47 -15.85 -8.17
N ILE A 107 2.10 -14.68 -8.14
CA ILE A 107 3.33 -14.40 -8.88
C ILE A 107 4.49 -15.31 -8.42
N LYS A 108 4.54 -15.65 -7.13
CA LYS A 108 5.61 -16.47 -6.57
C LYS A 108 5.45 -17.97 -6.83
N TYR A 109 4.21 -18.48 -6.80
CA TYR A 109 3.94 -19.93 -6.79
C TYR A 109 3.22 -20.44 -8.04
N ALA A 110 2.64 -19.56 -8.86
CA ALA A 110 2.02 -19.88 -10.12
C ALA A 110 2.69 -19.10 -11.27
N LYS A 111 2.15 -19.21 -12.47
CA LYS A 111 2.56 -18.39 -13.62
C LYS A 111 1.52 -17.30 -13.83
N VAL A 112 1.93 -16.06 -13.70
CA VAL A 112 1.06 -14.89 -13.91
C VAL A 112 1.50 -14.16 -15.16
N LYS A 113 0.60 -14.10 -16.14
CA LYS A 113 0.80 -13.40 -17.41
C LYS A 113 -0.06 -12.15 -17.45
N PRO A 114 0.54 -10.94 -17.52
CA PRO A 114 -0.24 -9.72 -17.65
C PRO A 114 -0.85 -9.60 -19.06
N ILE A 115 -2.15 -9.27 -19.10
CA ILE A 115 -2.86 -8.87 -20.30
C ILE A 115 -2.70 -7.36 -20.44
N ARG A 116 -2.05 -6.94 -21.53
CA ARG A 116 -1.69 -5.53 -21.74
C ARG A 116 -2.52 -4.89 -22.83
N ASN A 117 -2.84 -3.61 -22.63
CA ASN A 117 -3.44 -2.79 -23.68
C ASN A 117 -2.42 -2.37 -24.75
N ALA A 118 -2.85 -1.55 -25.72
CA ALA A 118 -2.00 -1.08 -26.81
C ALA A 118 -0.80 -0.24 -26.36
N ASP A 119 -0.87 0.37 -25.16
CA ASP A 119 0.19 1.18 -24.57
C ASP A 119 1.13 0.34 -23.69
N GLY A 120 0.96 -0.97 -23.63
CA GLY A 120 1.77 -1.90 -22.84
C GLY A 120 1.38 -1.95 -21.34
N ILE A 121 0.28 -1.33 -20.95
CA ILE A 121 -0.21 -1.27 -19.57
C ILE A 121 -0.99 -2.54 -19.25
N ALA A 122 -0.67 -3.22 -18.16
CA ALA A 122 -1.40 -4.36 -17.67
C ALA A 122 -2.79 -3.91 -17.18
N VAL A 123 -3.82 -4.51 -17.75
CA VAL A 123 -5.24 -4.23 -17.45
C VAL A 123 -5.97 -5.45 -16.90
N ASP A 124 -5.39 -6.65 -17.06
CA ASP A 124 -5.90 -7.90 -16.52
C ASP A 124 -4.75 -8.92 -16.40
N PHE A 125 -5.00 -10.09 -15.81
CA PHE A 125 -3.99 -11.12 -15.58
C PHE A 125 -4.56 -12.51 -15.81
N GLU A 126 -3.80 -13.34 -16.51
CA GLU A 126 -4.03 -14.78 -16.62
C GLU A 126 -3.15 -15.52 -15.62
N ILE A 127 -3.74 -16.45 -14.85
CA ILE A 127 -3.02 -17.23 -13.84
C ILE A 127 -3.10 -18.71 -14.21
N GLU A 128 -1.95 -19.35 -14.39
CA GLU A 128 -1.82 -20.79 -14.64
C GLU A 128 -1.14 -21.45 -13.43
N GLY A 129 -1.82 -22.39 -12.80
CA GLY A 129 -1.34 -23.10 -11.61
C GLY A 129 -2.07 -22.73 -10.34
N ASP A 130 -1.69 -23.37 -9.25
CA ASP A 130 -2.26 -23.15 -7.92
C ASP A 130 -1.28 -22.43 -7.01
N PHE A 131 -1.79 -21.65 -6.07
CA PHE A 131 -0.98 -20.87 -5.13
C PHE A 131 -1.66 -20.76 -3.78
N PRO A 132 -0.89 -20.60 -2.67
CA PRO A 132 -1.43 -20.38 -1.33
C PRO A 132 -2.23 -19.07 -1.29
N LYS A 133 -3.43 -19.11 -0.68
CA LYS A 133 -4.32 -17.95 -0.54
C LYS A 133 -4.34 -17.48 0.90
N TYR A 134 -4.25 -16.18 1.09
CA TYR A 134 -4.26 -15.53 2.40
C TYR A 134 -5.55 -15.81 3.17
N GLY A 135 -5.42 -16.01 4.49
CA GLY A 135 -6.53 -16.28 5.39
C GLY A 135 -6.87 -17.76 5.57
N ASN A 136 -6.01 -18.68 5.11
CA ASN A 136 -6.15 -20.12 5.23
C ASN A 136 -5.09 -20.79 6.14
N ASP A 137 -4.44 -20.01 7.02
CA ASP A 137 -3.42 -20.50 7.95
C ASP A 137 -2.25 -21.23 7.22
N ASP A 138 -1.71 -20.57 6.19
CA ASP A 138 -0.60 -21.07 5.39
C ASP A 138 0.59 -20.11 5.52
N ASP A 139 1.64 -20.56 6.22
CA ASP A 139 2.85 -19.76 6.50
C ASP A 139 3.52 -19.19 5.25
N ARG A 140 3.36 -19.84 4.08
CA ARG A 140 3.96 -19.40 2.83
C ARG A 140 3.38 -18.05 2.37
N VAL A 141 2.08 -17.86 2.51
CA VAL A 141 1.39 -16.63 2.14
C VAL A 141 1.34 -15.63 3.29
N ASP A 142 1.20 -16.11 4.53
CA ASP A 142 1.16 -15.26 5.72
C ASP A 142 2.49 -14.54 5.94
N SER A 143 3.62 -15.18 5.61
CA SER A 143 4.93 -14.52 5.60
C SER A 143 5.02 -13.38 4.59
N ILE A 144 4.35 -13.48 3.43
CA ILE A 144 4.30 -12.40 2.43
C ILE A 144 3.52 -11.20 3.00
N ALA A 145 2.39 -11.44 3.66
CA ALA A 145 1.59 -10.40 4.28
C ALA A 145 2.36 -9.66 5.38
N THR A 146 3.05 -10.41 6.23
CA THR A 146 3.87 -9.87 7.33
C THR A 146 5.02 -9.02 6.78
N ASP A 147 5.79 -9.54 5.83
CA ASP A 147 6.90 -8.83 5.19
C ASP A 147 6.43 -7.52 4.50
N LEU A 148 5.28 -7.57 3.83
CA LEU A 148 4.67 -6.40 3.21
C LEU A 148 4.31 -5.31 4.23
N LEU A 149 3.65 -5.67 5.31
CA LEU A 149 3.25 -4.73 6.36
C LEU A 149 4.46 -4.15 7.10
N GLU A 150 5.43 -4.99 7.45
CA GLU A 150 6.66 -4.55 8.13
C GLU A 150 7.47 -3.60 7.24
N THR A 151 7.62 -3.94 5.96
CA THR A 151 8.31 -3.08 4.99
C THR A 151 7.63 -1.72 4.88
N PHE A 152 6.33 -1.69 4.68
CA PHE A 152 5.59 -0.44 4.56
C PHE A 152 5.64 0.39 5.86
N TYR A 153 5.47 -0.25 7.01
CA TYR A 153 5.60 0.42 8.30
C TYR A 153 6.98 1.03 8.52
N ASN A 154 8.03 0.29 8.18
CA ASN A 154 9.40 0.78 8.29
C ASN A 154 9.66 1.97 7.35
N GLU A 155 9.07 1.99 6.15
CA GLU A 155 9.15 3.16 5.26
C GLU A 155 8.42 4.38 5.85
N LEU A 156 7.22 4.20 6.40
CA LEU A 156 6.49 5.28 7.10
C LEU A 156 7.31 5.88 8.24
N CYS A 157 7.98 5.05 9.04
CA CYS A 157 8.77 5.46 10.20
C CYS A 157 10.03 6.29 9.84
N LYS A 158 10.46 6.32 8.58
CA LYS A 158 11.58 7.17 8.12
C LYS A 158 11.22 8.65 8.05
N HIS A 159 9.93 9.00 8.11
CA HIS A 159 9.44 10.35 7.94
C HIS A 159 8.91 10.93 9.25
N PRO A 160 9.26 12.18 9.60
CA PRO A 160 8.80 12.79 10.85
C PRO A 160 7.31 13.10 10.83
N LEU A 161 6.67 12.96 11.98
CA LEU A 161 5.24 13.25 12.14
C LEU A 161 4.99 14.59 12.80
N TYR A 162 3.88 15.22 12.45
CA TYR A 162 3.40 16.45 13.05
C TYR A 162 3.28 16.31 14.57
N ARG A 163 3.83 17.28 15.29
CA ARG A 163 3.88 17.33 16.77
C ARG A 163 4.49 16.09 17.44
N ASN A 164 5.48 15.48 16.81
CA ASN A 164 6.17 14.30 17.33
C ASN A 164 5.23 13.14 17.68
N ALA A 165 4.16 12.96 16.92
CA ALA A 165 3.28 11.80 17.05
C ALA A 165 4.06 10.49 16.78
N LYS A 166 3.61 9.38 17.37
CA LYS A 166 4.15 8.05 17.09
C LYS A 166 3.40 7.41 15.94
N HIS A 167 4.13 6.72 15.06
CA HIS A 167 3.53 5.96 13.97
C HIS A 167 2.80 4.74 14.52
N THR A 168 1.61 4.49 13.99
CA THR A 168 0.90 3.22 14.16
C THR A 168 0.32 2.79 12.82
N LEU A 169 0.20 1.48 12.60
CA LEU A 169 -0.41 0.93 11.40
C LEU A 169 -1.79 0.35 11.75
N SER A 170 -2.79 0.66 10.92
CA SER A 170 -4.13 0.12 11.05
C SER A 170 -4.49 -0.70 9.82
N VAL A 171 -4.67 -2.01 10.00
CA VAL A 171 -5.06 -2.92 8.93
C VAL A 171 -6.58 -3.00 8.86
N LEU A 172 -7.13 -2.61 7.72
CA LEU A 172 -8.55 -2.63 7.44
C LEU A 172 -8.87 -3.86 6.60
N THR A 173 -9.67 -4.77 7.14
CA THR A 173 -9.89 -6.09 6.55
C THR A 173 -11.19 -6.18 5.76
N ILE A 174 -12.34 -6.31 6.43
CA ILE A 174 -13.61 -6.68 5.78
C ILE A 174 -14.14 -5.59 4.85
N THR A 175 -14.24 -4.34 5.33
CA THR A 175 -14.83 -3.25 4.53
C THR A 175 -13.99 -2.90 3.31
N SER A 176 -12.66 -3.01 3.41
CA SER A 176 -11.78 -2.73 2.28
C SER A 176 -11.84 -3.81 1.21
N ASN A 177 -12.01 -5.07 1.59
CA ASN A 177 -12.14 -6.17 0.63
C ASN A 177 -13.44 -6.08 -0.19
N VAL A 178 -14.52 -5.57 0.39
CA VAL A 178 -15.80 -5.35 -0.33
C VAL A 178 -15.72 -4.16 -1.30
N VAL A 179 -14.91 -3.16 -0.99
CA VAL A 179 -14.81 -1.92 -1.81
C VAL A 179 -13.73 -2.00 -2.87
N TYR A 180 -12.66 -2.76 -2.64
CA TYR A 180 -11.47 -2.81 -3.49
C TYR A 180 -11.15 -4.20 -4.05
N GLY A 181 -12.01 -5.19 -3.73
CA GLY A 181 -11.92 -6.55 -4.27
C GLY A 181 -12.57 -6.70 -5.62
#